data_388f608bbd3d682e30f909d1507fc007
#
_entry.id   388f608bbd3d682e30f909d1507fc007
#
_cell.length_a   1.000
_cell.length_b   1.000
_cell.length_c   1.000
_cell.angle_alpha   90.00
_cell.angle_beta   90.00
_cell.angle_gamma   90.00
#
_symmetry.space_group_name_H-M   'P 1'
#
loop_
_entity.id
_entity.type
_entity.pdbx_description
1 polymer ?
#
loop_
_entity_poly.entity_id
_entity_poly.type
_entity_poly.pdbx_seq_one_letter_code
_entity_poly.pdbx_strand_id
1 'polypeptide(L)'
;MTFRRAATPRRLHTHRRACAVLSLACAFTLLLQLCPTRASAQDSQDEPEEVVRVRTDLVTIPLFVTDARGQRVPGLAQSDFEVLDEGQPVEPAYFAAGAERVSLLFLLDGSGSTRDIINEQRETALALFSRFGPRSRVAVMQFREQPELALPFTKELRRARAAFQIAALPDRRTAIFDAALAAVRAFVSAPPQPTERRIVVLFSDGLDTASATRADSAIDEARAAGVSFYVIHLPLFEPSGGHLRMRRPSKGFRELAEKTGGRYFVVGDARASLDPRAEHDLRPIFQAIADDLAGQYVLGYHASAAAPRPGFHRVEVRLKASDKRKLRVRQLRDGYENKGIDR
;
A
#
# COMPACT_ATOMS: atom_id res chain seq x y z
N MET A 1 -40.83 18.30 52.55
CA MET A 1 -40.49 17.33 53.59
C MET A 1 -39.07 16.88 53.33
N THR A 2 -38.13 17.54 53.96
CA THR A 2 -37.47 17.21 55.23
C THR A 2 -36.68 15.89 55.08
N PHE A 3 -35.45 15.71 55.35
CA PHE A 3 -34.37 16.32 56.11
C PHE A 3 -33.12 15.50 55.85
N ARG A 4 -32.02 16.08 55.66
CA ARG A 4 -30.84 16.39 56.49
C ARG A 4 -29.79 15.30 56.52
N ARG A 5 -28.61 15.70 56.12
CA ARG A 5 -27.40 16.11 56.91
C ARG A 5 -26.56 14.90 57.34
N ALA A 6 -25.37 14.90 57.05
CA ALA A 6 -24.12 15.55 57.47
C ALA A 6 -23.32 14.51 58.25
N ALA A 7 -22.06 14.40 58.41
CA ALA A 7 -20.93 15.31 58.41
C ALA A 7 -19.64 14.49 58.60
N THR A 8 -18.57 14.99 58.13
CA THR A 8 -17.19 14.84 58.63
C THR A 8 -17.09 15.17 60.14
N PRO A 9 -15.95 15.09 60.85
CA PRO A 9 -14.54 15.00 60.48
C PRO A 9 -13.59 14.41 61.58
N ARG A 10 -12.27 14.67 61.41
CA ARG A 10 -11.23 14.83 62.48
C ARG A 10 -10.47 13.55 62.88
N ARG A 11 -9.25 13.61 63.23
CA ARG A 11 -8.03 14.46 63.31
C ARG A 11 -6.86 13.55 63.74
N LEU A 12 -5.67 13.84 63.22
CA LEU A 12 -4.44 14.26 63.93
C LEU A 12 -4.05 13.53 65.21
N HIS A 13 -2.79 13.08 65.23
CA HIS A 13 -1.75 13.35 66.22
C HIS A 13 -0.50 12.54 65.88
N THR A 14 0.60 13.09 65.39
CA THR A 14 1.73 13.71 66.13
C THR A 14 2.24 12.93 67.34
N HIS A 15 3.46 12.49 67.26
CA HIS A 15 4.53 12.47 68.25
C HIS A 15 5.82 12.08 67.54
N ARG A 16 6.77 12.86 67.32
CA ARG A 16 7.73 13.71 68.03
C ARG A 16 8.46 12.99 69.14
N ARG A 17 9.80 13.16 69.04
CA ARG A 17 10.86 13.12 70.05
C ARG A 17 11.47 11.72 70.31
N ALA A 18 12.75 11.54 70.47
CA ALA A 18 13.96 12.35 70.58
C ALA A 18 15.05 11.44 71.13
N CYS A 19 16.23 11.92 71.07
CA CYS A 19 17.45 11.58 71.78
C CYS A 19 18.41 10.71 71.01
N ALA A 20 19.49 11.22 70.43
CA ALA A 20 20.58 12.01 71.00
C ALA A 20 21.48 11.19 71.96
N VAL A 21 22.73 11.23 71.58
CA VAL A 21 23.96 11.16 72.40
C VAL A 21 24.56 9.79 72.68
N LEU A 22 25.72 9.50 72.22
CA LEU A 22 27.02 9.31 72.87
C LEU A 22 28.03 8.85 71.85
N SER A 23 28.93 9.68 71.46
CA SER A 23 30.26 10.01 71.99
C SER A 23 31.29 8.94 71.68
N LEU A 24 32.21 9.36 70.81
CA LEU A 24 33.64 9.59 71.09
C LEU A 24 34.37 8.42 71.71
N ALA A 25 35.28 7.89 70.96
CA ALA A 25 36.64 7.45 71.31
C ALA A 25 37.06 6.25 70.49
N CYS A 26 37.89 6.39 69.57
CA CYS A 26 39.28 5.97 69.63
C CYS A 26 40.00 6.39 68.36
N ALA A 27 40.69 7.48 68.50
CA ALA A 27 41.82 7.80 67.64
C ALA A 27 43.00 7.00 68.11
N PHE A 28 43.90 6.75 67.19
CA PHE A 28 45.24 6.26 67.41
C PHE A 28 45.46 4.76 67.32
N THR A 29 46.03 4.42 66.21
CA THR A 29 47.14 3.51 65.86
C THR A 29 46.96 3.11 64.44
N LEU A 30 47.79 3.18 63.52
CA LEU A 30 49.24 3.24 63.41
C LEU A 30 49.59 3.60 61.97
N LEU A 31 50.42 4.61 61.82
CA LEU A 31 51.28 4.78 60.66
C LEU A 31 52.06 3.46 60.45
N LEU A 32 52.07 2.97 59.28
CA LEU A 32 53.08 2.33 58.45
C LEU A 32 52.44 1.45 57.41
N GLN A 33 52.36 1.87 56.21
CA GLN A 33 53.14 1.31 55.11
C GLN A 33 52.81 2.10 53.83
N LEU A 34 53.69 3.03 53.55
CA LEU A 34 53.87 3.53 52.21
C LEU A 34 54.49 2.39 51.39
N CYS A 35 53.72 1.84 50.50
CA CYS A 35 54.21 1.21 49.29
C CYS A 35 53.36 1.74 48.15
N PRO A 36 53.90 2.52 47.23
CA PRO A 36 53.15 2.85 46.01
C PRO A 36 53.22 1.65 45.07
N THR A 37 52.28 0.76 45.16
CA THR A 37 52.01 -0.13 44.01
C THR A 37 51.57 0.74 42.85
N ARG A 38 52.52 0.95 41.94
CA ARG A 38 52.16 1.39 40.58
C ARG A 38 51.21 0.36 40.01
N ALA A 39 49.92 0.66 40.09
CA ALA A 39 48.96 0.06 39.23
C ALA A 39 49.30 0.57 37.83
N SER A 40 49.89 -0.27 37.00
CA SER A 40 49.84 -0.09 35.54
C SER A 40 48.38 -0.01 35.15
N ALA A 41 47.89 1.19 34.95
CA ALA A 41 46.69 1.38 34.15
C ALA A 41 47.04 0.82 32.77
N GLN A 42 46.54 -0.38 32.50
CA GLN A 42 46.41 -0.92 31.16
C GLN A 42 45.39 -0.01 30.49
N ASP A 43 45.93 0.94 29.75
CA ASP A 43 45.16 1.78 28.82
C ASP A 43 44.63 0.81 27.78
N SER A 44 43.45 0.22 28.07
CA SER A 44 42.62 -0.39 27.06
C SER A 44 42.16 0.78 26.17
N GLN A 45 42.97 1.01 25.14
CA GLN A 45 42.46 1.70 23.97
C GLN A 45 41.22 0.93 23.50
N ASP A 46 40.07 1.32 24.01
CA ASP A 46 38.81 1.09 23.30
C ASP A 46 38.97 1.82 21.96
N GLU A 47 39.52 1.11 20.97
CA GLU A 47 39.31 1.51 19.59
C GLU A 47 37.79 1.63 19.42
N PRO A 48 37.27 2.76 18.96
CA PRO A 48 35.86 2.87 18.69
C PRO A 48 35.55 1.79 17.66
N GLU A 49 34.79 0.78 18.08
CA GLU A 49 34.22 -0.21 17.20
C GLU A 49 33.43 0.57 16.15
N GLU A 50 34.05 0.75 14.98
CA GLU A 50 33.43 1.42 13.86
C GLU A 50 32.23 0.59 13.47
N VAL A 51 31.07 0.89 14.09
CA VAL A 51 29.81 0.29 13.75
C VAL A 51 29.48 0.74 12.33
N VAL A 52 30.00 -0.01 11.37
CA VAL A 52 29.63 0.13 9.97
C VAL A 52 28.14 -0.18 9.88
N ARG A 53 27.32 0.84 9.99
CA ARG A 53 25.89 0.73 9.71
C ARG A 53 25.70 0.53 8.21
N VAL A 54 25.81 -0.71 7.78
CA VAL A 54 25.45 -1.09 6.41
C VAL A 54 23.93 -0.94 6.30
N ARG A 55 23.47 0.20 5.78
CA ARG A 55 22.12 0.33 5.29
C ARG A 55 22.02 -0.53 4.02
N THR A 56 21.52 -1.72 4.17
CA THR A 56 21.12 -2.54 3.05
C THR A 56 19.65 -2.23 2.73
N ASP A 57 19.42 -1.33 1.79
CA ASP A 57 18.07 -1.06 1.32
C ASP A 57 17.59 -2.28 0.53
N LEU A 58 16.51 -2.89 0.99
CA LEU A 58 15.86 -3.99 0.27
C LEU A 58 15.15 -3.41 -0.96
N VAL A 59 15.70 -3.68 -2.13
CA VAL A 59 15.05 -3.36 -3.41
C VAL A 59 14.01 -4.44 -3.71
N THR A 60 12.75 -4.06 -3.88
CA THR A 60 11.67 -4.99 -4.19
C THR A 60 11.13 -4.75 -5.59
N ILE A 61 10.94 -5.83 -6.35
CA ILE A 61 10.49 -5.82 -7.75
C ILE A 61 9.20 -6.63 -7.81
N PRO A 62 8.04 -5.96 -7.80
CA PRO A 62 6.78 -6.62 -8.09
C PRO A 62 6.69 -6.93 -9.59
N LEU A 63 6.27 -8.14 -9.90
CA LEU A 63 6.14 -8.60 -11.27
C LEU A 63 5.03 -9.65 -11.40
N PHE A 64 4.72 -9.96 -12.63
CA PHE A 64 3.89 -11.11 -12.96
C PHE A 64 4.41 -11.81 -14.20
N VAL A 65 4.04 -13.09 -14.31
CA VAL A 65 4.36 -13.92 -15.46
C VAL A 65 3.08 -14.25 -16.20
N THR A 66 3.09 -14.14 -17.51
CA THR A 66 1.96 -14.49 -18.36
C THR A 66 2.37 -15.54 -19.37
N ASP A 67 1.41 -16.38 -19.77
CA ASP A 67 1.52 -17.26 -20.90
C ASP A 67 1.31 -16.52 -22.23
N ALA A 68 1.36 -17.28 -23.34
CA ALA A 68 1.13 -16.74 -24.69
C ALA A 68 -0.28 -16.16 -24.89
N ARG A 69 -1.26 -16.53 -24.05
CA ARG A 69 -2.64 -16.03 -24.07
C ARG A 69 -2.82 -14.81 -23.16
N GLY A 70 -1.75 -14.37 -22.47
CA GLY A 70 -1.81 -13.27 -21.50
C GLY A 70 -2.40 -13.67 -20.13
N GLN A 71 -2.61 -14.98 -19.88
CA GLN A 71 -3.08 -15.46 -18.58
C GLN A 71 -1.94 -15.45 -17.57
N ARG A 72 -2.25 -15.09 -16.31
CA ARG A 72 -1.29 -15.15 -15.21
C ARG A 72 -0.87 -16.59 -14.93
N VAL A 73 0.42 -16.81 -14.72
CA VAL A 73 0.99 -18.11 -14.39
C VAL A 73 1.38 -18.12 -12.92
N PRO A 74 0.57 -18.73 -12.04
CA PRO A 74 0.92 -18.92 -10.63
C PRO A 74 1.86 -20.12 -10.45
N GLY A 75 2.41 -20.28 -9.22
CA GLY A 75 3.14 -21.50 -8.82
C GLY A 75 4.61 -21.55 -9.23
N LEU A 76 5.19 -20.44 -9.69
CA LEU A 76 6.63 -20.34 -9.90
C LEU A 76 7.35 -20.18 -8.56
N ALA A 77 8.54 -20.77 -8.44
CA ALA A 77 9.43 -20.67 -7.28
C ALA A 77 10.50 -19.58 -7.48
N GLN A 78 11.16 -19.16 -6.43
CA GLN A 78 12.28 -18.22 -6.50
C GLN A 78 13.37 -18.68 -7.46
N SER A 79 13.66 -19.99 -7.46
CA SER A 79 14.67 -20.62 -8.34
C SER A 79 14.37 -20.46 -9.82
N ASP A 80 13.12 -20.18 -10.20
CA ASP A 80 12.72 -19.99 -11.59
C ASP A 80 13.15 -18.62 -12.15
N PHE A 81 13.53 -17.70 -11.28
CA PHE A 81 13.84 -16.33 -11.65
C PHE A 81 15.34 -16.02 -11.56
N GLU A 82 15.80 -15.16 -12.44
CA GLU A 82 17.11 -14.51 -12.40
C GLU A 82 16.87 -13.00 -12.29
N VAL A 83 17.56 -12.35 -11.36
CA VAL A 83 17.52 -10.90 -11.18
C VAL A 83 18.85 -10.30 -11.61
N LEU A 84 18.79 -9.25 -12.40
CA LEU A 84 19.95 -8.52 -12.91
C LEU A 84 19.83 -7.06 -12.45
N ASP A 85 20.84 -6.55 -11.73
CA ASP A 85 21.00 -5.14 -11.39
C ASP A 85 22.11 -4.57 -12.28
N GLU A 86 21.76 -3.53 -13.07
CA GLU A 86 22.68 -2.97 -14.08
C GLU A 86 23.31 -4.05 -14.97
N GLY A 87 22.58 -5.14 -15.26
CA GLY A 87 23.04 -6.26 -16.05
C GLY A 87 23.89 -7.30 -15.32
N GLN A 88 24.18 -7.09 -14.02
CA GLN A 88 24.93 -8.03 -13.19
C GLN A 88 23.96 -8.93 -12.40
N PRO A 89 24.16 -10.26 -12.41
CA PRO A 89 23.32 -11.16 -11.63
C PRO A 89 23.40 -10.86 -10.12
N VAL A 90 22.23 -10.77 -9.49
CA VAL A 90 22.12 -10.61 -8.03
C VAL A 90 21.25 -11.72 -7.46
N GLU A 91 21.59 -12.17 -6.25
CA GLU A 91 20.84 -13.23 -5.62
C GLU A 91 19.62 -12.65 -4.88
N PRO A 92 18.39 -13.14 -5.18
CA PRO A 92 17.20 -12.70 -4.45
C PRO A 92 17.26 -13.14 -2.99
N ALA A 93 17.23 -12.17 -2.07
CA ALA A 93 17.15 -12.39 -0.63
C ALA A 93 15.70 -12.54 -0.14
N TYR A 94 14.74 -12.18 -0.97
CA TYR A 94 13.32 -12.21 -0.66
C TYR A 94 12.50 -12.69 -1.86
N PHE A 95 11.52 -13.55 -1.59
CA PHE A 95 10.55 -14.02 -2.57
C PHE A 95 9.17 -14.17 -1.94
N ALA A 96 8.16 -13.66 -2.62
CA ALA A 96 6.76 -13.93 -2.30
C ALA A 96 5.96 -14.22 -3.56
N ALA A 97 5.14 -15.27 -3.50
CA ALA A 97 4.15 -15.61 -4.50
C ALA A 97 2.76 -15.24 -3.96
N GLY A 98 1.97 -14.53 -4.77
CA GLY A 98 0.66 -14.02 -4.36
C GLY A 98 0.76 -12.77 -3.49
N ALA A 99 -0.35 -12.41 -2.85
CA ALA A 99 -0.48 -11.24 -2.02
C ALA A 99 -0.74 -11.62 -0.56
N GLU A 100 0.27 -11.54 0.31
CA GLU A 100 0.12 -11.78 1.74
C GLU A 100 -0.64 -10.65 2.45
N ARG A 101 -0.52 -9.44 1.93
CA ARG A 101 -1.17 -8.23 2.43
C ARG A 101 -1.63 -7.39 1.26
N VAL A 102 -2.90 -7.03 1.25
CA VAL A 102 -3.49 -6.15 0.27
C VAL A 102 -3.96 -4.87 0.94
N SER A 103 -3.49 -3.72 0.46
CA SER A 103 -4.10 -2.44 0.74
C SER A 103 -4.98 -2.08 -0.44
N LEU A 104 -6.28 -2.25 -0.26
CA LEU A 104 -7.31 -2.05 -1.28
C LEU A 104 -8.00 -0.71 -1.07
N LEU A 105 -7.97 0.17 -2.08
CA LEU A 105 -8.77 1.38 -2.09
C LEU A 105 -9.85 1.26 -3.16
N PHE A 106 -11.11 1.36 -2.76
CA PHE A 106 -12.22 1.55 -3.68
C PHE A 106 -12.33 3.03 -4.03
N LEU A 107 -12.21 3.34 -5.32
CA LEU A 107 -12.36 4.69 -5.87
C LEU A 107 -13.68 4.75 -6.65
N LEU A 108 -14.66 5.43 -6.08
CA LEU A 108 -16.06 5.36 -6.51
C LEU A 108 -16.50 6.67 -7.16
N ASP A 109 -16.88 6.60 -8.42
CA ASP A 109 -17.46 7.70 -9.14
C ASP A 109 -18.88 7.98 -8.61
N GLY A 110 -19.08 9.16 -8.03
CA GLY A 110 -20.34 9.59 -7.45
C GLY A 110 -21.29 10.23 -8.47
N SER A 111 -21.02 10.15 -9.78
CA SER A 111 -21.96 10.62 -10.82
C SER A 111 -23.26 9.80 -10.83
N GLY A 112 -24.34 10.41 -11.32
CA GLY A 112 -25.65 9.74 -11.35
C GLY A 112 -25.69 8.49 -12.20
N SER A 113 -24.84 8.42 -13.24
CA SER A 113 -24.77 7.29 -14.17
C SER A 113 -24.21 6.01 -13.53
N THR A 114 -23.37 6.13 -12.51
CA THR A 114 -22.65 5.00 -11.92
C THR A 114 -23.14 4.62 -10.53
N ARG A 115 -23.71 5.58 -9.79
CA ARG A 115 -24.07 5.48 -8.39
C ARG A 115 -24.92 4.26 -8.04
N ASP A 116 -25.99 4.02 -8.81
CA ASP A 116 -26.97 2.99 -8.46
C ASP A 116 -26.35 1.59 -8.63
N ILE A 117 -25.56 1.38 -9.69
CA ILE A 117 -24.79 0.15 -9.91
C ILE A 117 -23.77 -0.07 -8.78
N ILE A 118 -23.05 0.98 -8.38
CA ILE A 118 -22.06 0.88 -7.32
C ILE A 118 -22.72 0.52 -5.98
N ASN A 119 -23.85 1.16 -5.65
CA ASN A 119 -24.58 0.89 -4.41
C ASN A 119 -25.16 -0.54 -4.39
N GLU A 120 -25.67 -1.03 -5.53
CA GLU A 120 -26.16 -2.40 -5.68
C GLU A 120 -25.01 -3.42 -5.51
N GLN A 121 -23.87 -3.19 -6.13
CA GLN A 121 -22.75 -4.13 -6.15
C GLN A 121 -21.84 -4.02 -4.93
N ARG A 122 -22.19 -3.21 -3.95
CA ARG A 122 -21.39 -2.97 -2.73
C ARG A 122 -21.00 -4.27 -2.03
N GLU A 123 -21.92 -5.18 -1.79
CA GLU A 123 -21.64 -6.42 -1.07
C GLU A 123 -20.70 -7.33 -1.88
N THR A 124 -20.87 -7.37 -3.18
CA THR A 124 -20.00 -8.12 -4.09
C THR A 124 -18.57 -7.54 -4.10
N ALA A 125 -18.46 -6.21 -4.10
CA ALA A 125 -17.16 -5.53 -4.02
C ALA A 125 -16.46 -5.80 -2.68
N LEU A 126 -17.18 -5.73 -1.58
CA LEU A 126 -16.63 -5.98 -0.25
C LEU A 126 -16.27 -7.45 -0.02
N ALA A 127 -16.94 -8.38 -0.70
CA ALA A 127 -16.58 -9.80 -0.70
C ALA A 127 -15.17 -10.04 -1.28
N LEU A 128 -14.71 -9.22 -2.23
CA LEU A 128 -13.32 -9.26 -2.72
C LEU A 128 -12.33 -9.04 -1.57
N PHE A 129 -12.55 -8.02 -0.74
CA PHE A 129 -11.67 -7.72 0.39
C PHE A 129 -11.60 -8.87 1.40
N SER A 130 -12.73 -9.55 1.65
CA SER A 130 -12.81 -10.69 2.58
C SER A 130 -11.95 -11.90 2.14
N ARG A 131 -11.51 -11.93 0.89
CA ARG A 131 -10.62 -13.00 0.36
C ARG A 131 -9.14 -12.78 0.70
N PHE A 132 -8.80 -11.58 1.13
CA PHE A 132 -7.43 -11.24 1.50
C PHE A 132 -7.17 -11.51 2.97
N GLY A 133 -5.94 -11.85 3.31
CA GLY A 133 -5.55 -12.22 4.67
C GLY A 133 -5.77 -11.11 5.72
N PRO A 134 -5.68 -11.46 7.01
CA PRO A 134 -6.02 -10.56 8.13
C PRO A 134 -5.11 -9.34 8.26
N ARG A 135 -4.00 -9.32 7.54
CA ARG A 135 -3.10 -8.17 7.47
C ARG A 135 -3.55 -7.12 6.45
N SER A 136 -4.54 -7.46 5.62
CA SER A 136 -5.06 -6.57 4.59
C SER A 136 -5.91 -5.43 5.18
N ARG A 137 -6.00 -4.33 4.46
CA ARG A 137 -6.76 -3.14 4.85
C ARG A 137 -7.51 -2.57 3.66
N VAL A 138 -8.64 -1.93 3.94
CA VAL A 138 -9.51 -1.33 2.93
C VAL A 138 -9.71 0.15 3.21
N ALA A 139 -9.76 0.96 2.16
CA ALA A 139 -10.16 2.36 2.18
C ALA A 139 -11.25 2.59 1.13
N VAL A 140 -12.03 3.64 1.32
CA VAL A 140 -13.05 4.07 0.36
C VAL A 140 -12.88 5.56 0.09
N MET A 141 -12.76 5.91 -1.17
CA MET A 141 -12.71 7.28 -1.66
C MET A 141 -13.85 7.45 -2.68
N GLN A 142 -14.64 8.48 -2.52
CA GLN A 142 -15.66 8.89 -3.48
C GLN A 142 -15.17 10.12 -4.22
N PHE A 143 -15.60 10.30 -5.47
CA PHE A 143 -15.23 11.50 -6.21
C PHE A 143 -16.33 11.95 -7.17
N ARG A 144 -16.32 13.24 -7.43
CA ARG A 144 -17.00 13.98 -8.48
C ARG A 144 -16.04 15.02 -9.03
N GLU A 145 -16.30 16.31 -8.85
CA GLU A 145 -15.33 17.37 -9.14
C GLU A 145 -14.07 17.30 -8.28
N GLN A 146 -14.21 16.76 -7.06
CA GLN A 146 -13.08 16.58 -6.14
C GLN A 146 -13.17 15.22 -5.47
N PRO A 147 -12.02 14.61 -5.14
CA PRO A 147 -11.95 13.38 -4.38
C PRO A 147 -12.18 13.65 -2.88
N GLU A 148 -12.93 12.73 -2.24
CA GLU A 148 -13.18 12.73 -0.80
C GLU A 148 -12.83 11.35 -0.23
N LEU A 149 -11.93 11.30 0.74
CA LEU A 149 -11.59 10.06 1.45
C LEU A 149 -12.68 9.76 2.48
N ALA A 150 -13.73 9.07 2.05
CA ALA A 150 -14.87 8.70 2.89
C ALA A 150 -14.50 7.75 4.03
N LEU A 151 -13.47 6.90 3.82
CA LEU A 151 -12.91 6.02 4.83
C LEU A 151 -11.42 5.85 4.65
N PRO A 152 -10.59 6.25 5.63
CA PRO A 152 -9.17 5.91 5.67
C PRO A 152 -8.95 4.40 5.82
N PHE A 153 -7.73 3.93 5.49
CA PHE A 153 -7.39 2.52 5.57
C PHE A 153 -7.72 1.89 6.93
N THR A 154 -8.55 0.87 6.91
CA THR A 154 -8.99 0.10 8.09
C THR A 154 -9.07 -1.38 7.76
N LYS A 155 -9.11 -2.22 8.80
CA LYS A 155 -9.43 -3.66 8.70
C LYS A 155 -10.91 -3.94 8.93
N GLU A 156 -11.68 -2.93 9.32
CA GLU A 156 -13.07 -3.08 9.73
C GLU A 156 -14.02 -3.01 8.54
N LEU A 157 -14.45 -4.17 8.04
CA LEU A 157 -15.34 -4.29 6.89
C LEU A 157 -16.69 -3.54 7.07
N ARG A 158 -17.21 -3.49 8.31
CA ARG A 158 -18.46 -2.76 8.61
C ARG A 158 -18.35 -1.27 8.30
N ARG A 159 -17.20 -0.66 8.60
CA ARG A 159 -16.95 0.75 8.29
C ARG A 159 -16.86 0.96 6.77
N ALA A 160 -16.21 0.04 6.07
CA ALA A 160 -16.13 0.09 4.61
C ALA A 160 -17.52 -0.01 3.97
N ARG A 161 -18.40 -0.87 4.48
CA ARG A 161 -19.78 -0.99 4.03
C ARG A 161 -20.55 0.31 4.14
N ALA A 162 -20.44 1.03 5.25
CA ALA A 162 -21.08 2.33 5.43
C ALA A 162 -20.51 3.39 4.47
N ALA A 163 -19.20 3.44 4.30
CA ALA A 163 -18.53 4.41 3.43
C ALA A 163 -18.73 4.15 1.94
N PHE A 164 -19.17 2.94 1.55
CA PHE A 164 -19.43 2.59 0.17
C PHE A 164 -20.77 3.15 -0.35
N GLN A 165 -21.63 3.67 0.53
CA GLN A 165 -22.91 4.27 0.16
C GLN A 165 -22.69 5.63 -0.50
N ILE A 166 -23.05 5.75 -1.78
CA ILE A 166 -22.98 7.01 -2.51
C ILE A 166 -24.33 7.72 -2.41
N ALA A 167 -24.33 8.94 -1.89
CA ALA A 167 -25.53 9.76 -1.78
C ALA A 167 -26.00 10.27 -3.15
N ALA A 168 -27.31 10.37 -3.31
CA ALA A 168 -27.93 11.03 -4.46
C ALA A 168 -27.71 12.55 -4.34
N LEU A 169 -26.84 13.09 -5.16
CA LEU A 169 -26.61 14.52 -5.30
C LEU A 169 -26.77 14.90 -6.78
N PRO A 170 -27.05 16.17 -7.09
CA PRO A 170 -27.09 16.62 -8.46
C PRO A 170 -25.83 16.25 -9.23
N ASP A 171 -25.98 15.86 -10.49
CA ASP A 171 -24.86 15.55 -11.35
C ASP A 171 -23.94 16.75 -11.48
N ARG A 172 -22.68 16.47 -11.35
CA ARG A 172 -21.60 17.42 -11.49
C ARG A 172 -20.52 16.85 -12.39
N ARG A 173 -19.58 17.72 -12.74
CA ARG A 173 -18.38 17.34 -13.47
C ARG A 173 -17.61 16.27 -12.69
N THR A 174 -16.90 15.44 -13.40
CA THR A 174 -16.15 14.29 -12.86
C THR A 174 -14.65 14.48 -13.11
N ALA A 175 -13.84 14.39 -12.05
CA ALA A 175 -12.40 14.56 -12.07
C ALA A 175 -11.68 13.22 -11.79
N ILE A 176 -11.65 12.35 -12.80
CA ILE A 176 -11.12 10.97 -12.67
C ILE A 176 -9.63 10.96 -12.35
N PHE A 177 -8.82 11.77 -13.07
CA PHE A 177 -7.36 11.72 -12.90
C PHE A 177 -6.90 12.45 -11.64
N ASP A 178 -7.62 13.48 -11.19
CA ASP A 178 -7.38 14.09 -9.88
C ASP A 178 -7.70 13.10 -8.76
N ALA A 179 -8.78 12.34 -8.89
CA ALA A 179 -9.15 11.31 -7.95
C ALA A 179 -8.16 10.13 -7.95
N ALA A 180 -7.68 9.73 -9.12
CA ALA A 180 -6.65 8.71 -9.24
C ALA A 180 -5.36 9.13 -8.52
N LEU A 181 -4.92 10.38 -8.72
CA LEU A 181 -3.74 10.93 -8.03
C LEU A 181 -3.95 11.01 -6.51
N ALA A 182 -5.12 11.44 -6.06
CA ALA A 182 -5.47 11.47 -4.64
C ALA A 182 -5.49 10.07 -4.02
N ALA A 183 -6.01 9.07 -4.75
CA ALA A 183 -6.00 7.68 -4.32
C ALA A 183 -4.56 7.14 -4.16
N VAL A 184 -3.65 7.45 -5.08
CA VAL A 184 -2.23 7.09 -4.96
C VAL A 184 -1.62 7.72 -3.71
N ARG A 185 -1.85 9.01 -3.48
CA ARG A 185 -1.36 9.74 -2.31
C ARG A 185 -1.88 9.19 -0.98
N ALA A 186 -3.09 8.61 -0.95
CA ALA A 186 -3.63 7.98 0.24
C ALA A 186 -2.80 6.77 0.74
N PHE A 187 -2.00 6.13 -0.13
CA PHE A 187 -1.10 5.04 0.27
C PHE A 187 0.23 5.54 0.84
N VAL A 188 0.63 6.77 0.57
CA VAL A 188 1.99 7.29 0.87
C VAL A 188 2.18 7.58 2.37
N SER A 189 1.11 7.66 3.15
CA SER A 189 1.16 7.91 4.60
C SER A 189 1.86 6.82 5.43
N ALA A 190 2.24 5.68 4.81
CA ALA A 190 3.05 4.65 5.47
C ALA A 190 4.10 4.12 4.47
N PRO A 191 5.34 3.83 4.92
CA PRO A 191 6.36 3.27 4.04
C PRO A 191 5.86 1.95 3.43
N PRO A 192 6.17 1.68 2.13
CA PRO A 192 5.78 0.45 1.49
C PRO A 192 6.44 -0.74 2.19
N GLN A 193 5.65 -1.77 2.48
CA GLN A 193 6.21 -3.03 2.96
C GLN A 193 6.44 -3.96 1.77
N PRO A 194 7.53 -4.74 1.77
CA PRO A 194 7.90 -5.59 0.63
C PRO A 194 6.78 -6.53 0.15
N THR A 195 5.96 -7.02 1.08
CA THR A 195 4.86 -7.96 0.83
C THR A 195 3.52 -7.29 0.56
N GLU A 196 3.44 -5.95 0.64
CA GLU A 196 2.19 -5.21 0.48
C GLU A 196 1.86 -5.00 -0.99
N ARG A 197 0.64 -5.37 -1.39
CA ARG A 197 0.05 -5.00 -2.68
C ARG A 197 -0.86 -3.79 -2.49
N ARG A 198 -0.58 -2.73 -3.21
CA ARG A 198 -1.36 -1.50 -3.23
C ARG A 198 -2.21 -1.49 -4.48
N ILE A 199 -3.51 -1.61 -4.31
CA ILE A 199 -4.43 -1.64 -5.43
C ILE A 199 -5.55 -0.62 -5.26
N VAL A 200 -5.93 -0.03 -6.37
CA VAL A 200 -7.13 0.80 -6.51
C VAL A 200 -8.11 0.08 -7.42
N VAL A 201 -9.35 -0.10 -6.96
CA VAL A 201 -10.44 -0.54 -7.80
C VAL A 201 -11.32 0.66 -8.11
N LEU A 202 -11.20 1.17 -9.34
CA LEU A 202 -11.90 2.35 -9.82
C LEU A 202 -13.18 1.93 -10.53
N PHE A 203 -14.31 2.49 -10.09
CA PHE A 203 -15.60 2.40 -10.76
C PHE A 203 -15.94 3.75 -11.39
N SER A 204 -16.12 3.81 -12.69
CA SER A 204 -16.51 5.04 -13.40
C SER A 204 -17.08 4.73 -14.78
N ASP A 205 -17.85 5.67 -15.33
CA ASP A 205 -18.25 5.67 -16.75
C ASP A 205 -17.12 6.11 -17.70
N GLY A 206 -15.98 6.51 -17.15
CA GLY A 206 -14.78 6.87 -17.89
C GLY A 206 -14.77 8.28 -18.46
N LEU A 207 -15.73 9.13 -18.15
CA LEU A 207 -15.82 10.48 -18.67
C LEU A 207 -15.19 11.49 -17.71
N ASP A 208 -13.94 11.81 -17.94
CA ASP A 208 -13.23 12.87 -17.23
C ASP A 208 -13.59 14.25 -17.82
N THR A 209 -14.20 15.10 -17.00
CA THR A 209 -14.72 16.40 -17.43
C THR A 209 -14.17 17.58 -16.64
N ALA A 210 -13.41 17.29 -15.58
CA ALA A 210 -12.96 18.31 -14.63
C ALA A 210 -11.53 18.20 -14.12
N SER A 211 -10.82 17.11 -14.41
CA SER A 211 -9.45 16.95 -13.88
C SER A 211 -8.52 18.05 -14.35
N ALA A 212 -7.76 18.61 -13.42
CA ALA A 212 -6.59 19.44 -13.69
C ALA A 212 -5.34 18.56 -13.93
N THR A 213 -5.28 17.37 -13.34
CA THR A 213 -4.21 16.39 -13.51
C THR A 213 -4.32 15.72 -14.88
N ARG A 214 -3.18 15.58 -15.57
CA ARG A 214 -3.10 14.80 -16.81
C ARG A 214 -3.08 13.31 -16.49
N ALA A 215 -3.68 12.50 -17.36
CA ALA A 215 -3.69 11.04 -17.22
C ALA A 215 -2.28 10.46 -17.06
N ASP A 216 -1.33 10.89 -17.90
CA ASP A 216 0.06 10.38 -17.84
C ASP A 216 0.71 10.68 -16.47
N SER A 217 0.47 11.86 -15.90
CA SER A 217 0.99 12.21 -14.57
C SER A 217 0.43 11.32 -13.46
N ALA A 218 -0.87 11.00 -13.50
CA ALA A 218 -1.48 10.08 -12.53
C ALA A 218 -0.93 8.65 -12.69
N ILE A 219 -0.68 8.21 -13.92
CA ILE A 219 -0.10 6.90 -14.23
C ILE A 219 1.35 6.80 -13.72
N ASP A 220 2.17 7.83 -13.97
CA ASP A 220 3.56 7.85 -13.56
C ASP A 220 3.70 7.85 -12.03
N GLU A 221 2.87 8.63 -11.34
CA GLU A 221 2.82 8.64 -9.87
C GLU A 221 2.37 7.29 -9.31
N ALA A 222 1.36 6.65 -9.93
CA ALA A 222 0.90 5.31 -9.53
C ALA A 222 2.02 4.27 -9.67
N ARG A 223 2.77 4.30 -10.78
CA ARG A 223 3.92 3.42 -11.00
C ARG A 223 5.03 3.66 -9.99
N ALA A 224 5.38 4.91 -9.73
CA ALA A 224 6.39 5.27 -8.75
C ALA A 224 6.02 4.81 -7.33
N ALA A 225 4.73 4.91 -6.96
CA ALA A 225 4.22 4.47 -5.66
C ALA A 225 3.95 2.94 -5.60
N GLY A 226 4.11 2.20 -6.70
CA GLY A 226 3.79 0.78 -6.78
C GLY A 226 2.30 0.47 -6.60
N VAL A 227 1.43 1.38 -7.05
CA VAL A 227 -0.04 1.24 -7.00
C VAL A 227 -0.57 0.76 -8.34
N SER A 228 -1.32 -0.34 -8.34
CA SER A 228 -1.96 -0.89 -9.54
C SER A 228 -3.44 -0.54 -9.57
N PHE A 229 -3.93 -0.08 -10.72
CA PHE A 229 -5.34 0.24 -10.94
C PHE A 229 -6.07 -0.89 -11.64
N TYR A 230 -7.16 -1.34 -11.04
CA TYR A 230 -8.17 -2.18 -11.67
C TYR A 230 -9.36 -1.30 -12.00
N VAL A 231 -9.63 -1.10 -13.28
CA VAL A 231 -10.68 -0.20 -13.74
C VAL A 231 -11.91 -0.99 -14.15
N ILE A 232 -13.02 -0.71 -13.50
CA ILE A 232 -14.35 -1.24 -13.79
C ILE A 232 -15.12 -0.13 -14.52
N HIS A 233 -15.12 -0.23 -15.84
CA HIS A 233 -15.80 0.73 -16.71
C HIS A 233 -17.28 0.40 -16.80
N LEU A 234 -18.12 1.32 -16.39
CA LEU A 234 -19.60 1.30 -16.49
C LEU A 234 -20.02 2.21 -17.66
N PRO A 235 -19.99 1.74 -18.91
CA PRO A 235 -20.05 2.62 -20.06
C PRO A 235 -21.43 3.25 -20.23
N LEU A 236 -21.45 4.50 -20.65
CA LEU A 236 -22.64 5.14 -21.20
C LEU A 236 -22.80 4.81 -22.68
N PHE A 237 -24.03 4.74 -23.13
CA PHE A 237 -24.39 4.50 -24.52
C PHE A 237 -25.14 5.70 -25.09
N GLU A 238 -24.88 6.01 -26.34
CA GLU A 238 -25.49 7.11 -27.08
C GLU A 238 -26.11 6.63 -28.41
N PRO A 239 -27.23 7.17 -28.86
CA PRO A 239 -27.77 6.87 -30.18
C PRO A 239 -26.82 7.31 -31.28
N SER A 240 -26.55 6.42 -32.24
CA SER A 240 -25.68 6.71 -33.37
C SER A 240 -26.10 5.85 -34.57
N GLY A 241 -26.60 6.46 -35.64
CA GLY A 241 -26.97 5.77 -36.86
C GLY A 241 -28.01 4.67 -36.70
N GLY A 242 -29.03 4.83 -35.83
CA GLY A 242 -30.05 3.84 -35.54
C GLY A 242 -29.62 2.73 -34.57
N HIS A 243 -28.41 2.79 -34.00
CA HIS A 243 -27.89 1.85 -33.02
C HIS A 243 -27.43 2.58 -31.77
N LEU A 244 -27.34 1.87 -30.65
CA LEU A 244 -26.64 2.36 -29.47
C LEU A 244 -25.14 2.09 -29.60
N ARG A 245 -24.35 3.12 -29.47
CA ARG A 245 -22.89 3.04 -29.47
C ARG A 245 -22.37 3.39 -28.07
N MET A 246 -21.42 2.60 -27.59
CA MET A 246 -20.71 2.91 -26.36
C MET A 246 -19.96 4.24 -26.51
N ARG A 247 -20.19 5.15 -25.58
CA ARG A 247 -19.47 6.41 -25.49
C ARG A 247 -17.99 6.15 -25.17
N ARG A 248 -17.10 6.80 -25.90
CA ARG A 248 -15.66 6.60 -25.71
C ARG A 248 -15.23 7.20 -24.38
N PRO A 249 -14.51 6.44 -23.53
CA PRO A 249 -13.95 7.01 -22.32
C PRO A 249 -12.86 8.02 -22.65
N SER A 250 -12.54 8.88 -21.70
CA SER A 250 -11.48 9.86 -21.80
C SER A 250 -10.13 9.21 -22.03
N LYS A 251 -9.27 9.86 -22.81
CA LYS A 251 -7.92 9.39 -23.11
C LYS A 251 -7.13 9.17 -21.80
N GLY A 252 -6.49 8.03 -21.66
CA GLY A 252 -5.75 7.65 -20.45
C GLY A 252 -6.54 6.82 -19.46
N PHE A 253 -7.87 6.76 -19.57
CA PHE A 253 -8.71 5.99 -18.63
C PHE A 253 -8.42 4.48 -18.65
N ARG A 254 -8.29 3.90 -19.83
CA ARG A 254 -7.91 2.50 -20.01
C ARG A 254 -6.43 2.27 -19.66
N GLU A 255 -5.59 3.19 -20.10
CA GLU A 255 -4.15 3.17 -19.87
C GLU A 255 -3.81 3.24 -18.37
N LEU A 256 -4.65 3.88 -17.56
CA LEU A 256 -4.49 3.91 -16.11
C LEU A 256 -4.42 2.48 -15.53
N ALA A 257 -5.24 1.55 -16.02
CA ALA A 257 -5.15 0.15 -15.63
C ALA A 257 -3.94 -0.55 -16.28
N GLU A 258 -3.82 -0.46 -17.60
CA GLU A 258 -2.87 -1.25 -18.37
C GLU A 258 -1.40 -0.90 -18.07
N LYS A 259 -1.11 0.39 -17.83
CA LYS A 259 0.25 0.87 -17.55
C LYS A 259 0.67 0.74 -16.08
N THR A 260 -0.28 0.56 -15.14
CA THR A 260 0.02 0.38 -13.71
C THR A 260 0.03 -1.08 -13.28
N GLY A 261 -0.16 -2.01 -14.21
CA GLY A 261 -0.10 -3.46 -13.96
C GLY A 261 -1.40 -4.08 -13.47
N GLY A 262 -2.50 -3.34 -13.47
CA GLY A 262 -3.84 -3.88 -13.26
C GLY A 262 -4.56 -4.27 -14.56
N ARG A 263 -5.88 -4.31 -14.51
CA ARG A 263 -6.73 -4.75 -15.63
C ARG A 263 -7.91 -3.81 -15.82
N TYR A 264 -8.34 -3.72 -17.08
CA TYR A 264 -9.52 -2.95 -17.49
C TYR A 264 -10.67 -3.89 -17.81
N PHE A 265 -11.81 -3.67 -17.19
CA PHE A 265 -13.04 -4.44 -17.38
C PHE A 265 -14.16 -3.51 -17.85
N VAL A 266 -15.00 -4.02 -18.74
CA VAL A 266 -16.22 -3.31 -19.22
C VAL A 266 -17.44 -4.08 -18.71
N VAL A 267 -18.38 -3.38 -18.11
CA VAL A 267 -19.59 -3.93 -17.52
C VAL A 267 -20.83 -3.48 -18.32
N GLY A 268 -21.65 -4.44 -18.69
CA GLY A 268 -22.85 -4.16 -19.48
C GLY A 268 -22.57 -4.03 -20.97
N ASP A 269 -23.66 -4.03 -21.72
CA ASP A 269 -23.70 -3.84 -23.17
C ASP A 269 -24.86 -2.91 -23.57
N ALA A 270 -25.00 -2.67 -24.86
CA ALA A 270 -26.06 -1.81 -25.39
C ALA A 270 -27.49 -2.31 -25.06
N ARG A 271 -27.69 -3.62 -24.88
CA ARG A 271 -28.99 -4.18 -24.51
C ARG A 271 -29.27 -3.95 -23.04
N ALA A 272 -28.29 -4.23 -22.18
CA ALA A 272 -28.41 -3.98 -20.75
C ALA A 272 -28.68 -2.52 -20.44
N SER A 273 -28.14 -1.57 -21.21
CA SER A 273 -28.39 -0.14 -21.02
C SER A 273 -29.82 0.31 -21.33
N LEU A 274 -30.60 -0.50 -22.05
CA LEU A 274 -32.02 -0.26 -22.37
C LEU A 274 -32.97 -0.93 -21.35
N ASP A 275 -32.46 -1.82 -20.52
CA ASP A 275 -33.29 -2.55 -19.55
C ASP A 275 -33.01 -2.00 -18.13
N PRO A 276 -34.00 -1.27 -17.55
CA PRO A 276 -33.86 -0.77 -16.17
C PRO A 276 -33.74 -1.87 -15.11
N ARG A 277 -33.96 -3.13 -15.47
CA ARG A 277 -33.86 -4.29 -14.61
C ARG A 277 -32.58 -5.12 -14.89
N ALA A 278 -31.70 -4.64 -15.79
CA ALA A 278 -30.46 -5.34 -16.09
C ALA A 278 -29.61 -5.50 -14.83
N GLU A 279 -29.35 -6.72 -14.45
CA GLU A 279 -28.45 -7.03 -13.35
C GLU A 279 -26.98 -6.95 -13.84
N HIS A 280 -26.16 -6.24 -13.09
CA HIS A 280 -24.73 -6.11 -13.36
C HIS A 280 -23.95 -7.06 -12.44
N ASP A 281 -23.73 -8.31 -12.85
CA ASP A 281 -22.95 -9.26 -12.04
C ASP A 281 -21.46 -8.96 -12.11
N LEU A 282 -20.90 -8.37 -11.05
CA LEU A 282 -19.47 -8.07 -10.93
C LEU A 282 -18.65 -9.21 -10.29
N ARG A 283 -19.28 -10.31 -9.87
CA ARG A 283 -18.57 -11.45 -9.25
C ARG A 283 -17.46 -12.01 -10.13
N PRO A 284 -17.63 -12.20 -11.45
CA PRO A 284 -16.55 -12.66 -12.33
C PRO A 284 -15.36 -11.69 -12.39
N ILE A 285 -15.64 -10.39 -12.34
CA ILE A 285 -14.60 -9.34 -12.37
C ILE A 285 -13.78 -9.39 -11.07
N PHE A 286 -14.45 -9.46 -9.92
CA PHE A 286 -13.76 -9.54 -8.63
C PHE A 286 -13.00 -10.86 -8.47
N GLN A 287 -13.53 -11.96 -9.02
CA GLN A 287 -12.78 -13.21 -9.10
C GLN A 287 -11.51 -13.03 -9.93
N ALA A 288 -11.61 -12.42 -11.11
CA ALA A 288 -10.47 -12.18 -11.97
C ALA A 288 -9.42 -11.25 -11.32
N ILE A 289 -9.83 -10.28 -10.52
CA ILE A 289 -8.92 -9.43 -9.73
C ILE A 289 -8.21 -10.27 -8.66
N ALA A 290 -8.93 -11.11 -7.93
CA ALA A 290 -8.32 -11.97 -6.91
C ALA A 290 -7.32 -12.95 -7.51
N ASP A 291 -7.66 -13.58 -8.64
CA ASP A 291 -6.78 -14.51 -9.35
C ASP A 291 -5.53 -13.80 -9.91
N ASP A 292 -5.70 -12.57 -10.39
CA ASP A 292 -4.61 -11.73 -10.87
C ASP A 292 -3.62 -11.41 -9.74
N LEU A 293 -4.12 -11.08 -8.55
CA LEU A 293 -3.29 -10.82 -7.38
C LEU A 293 -2.59 -12.08 -6.86
N ALA A 294 -3.26 -13.23 -6.95
CA ALA A 294 -2.66 -14.53 -6.59
C ALA A 294 -1.51 -14.91 -7.55
N GLY A 295 -1.57 -14.48 -8.80
CA GLY A 295 -0.54 -14.73 -9.82
C GLY A 295 0.59 -13.69 -9.87
N GLN A 296 0.67 -12.78 -8.89
CA GLN A 296 1.77 -11.82 -8.79
C GLN A 296 2.92 -12.39 -7.96
N TYR A 297 4.14 -11.93 -8.26
CA TYR A 297 5.36 -12.26 -7.53
C TYR A 297 6.05 -10.99 -7.04
N VAL A 298 6.79 -11.10 -5.95
CA VAL A 298 7.77 -10.09 -5.54
C VAL A 298 9.12 -10.77 -5.35
N LEU A 299 10.10 -10.27 -6.02
CA LEU A 299 11.49 -10.56 -5.76
C LEU A 299 12.12 -9.38 -5.03
N GLY A 300 12.99 -9.66 -4.08
CA GLY A 300 13.73 -8.63 -3.39
C GLY A 300 15.18 -9.05 -3.22
N TYR A 301 16.10 -8.09 -3.32
CA TYR A 301 17.50 -8.29 -3.05
C TYR A 301 18.05 -7.08 -2.29
N HIS A 302 19.13 -7.28 -1.57
CA HIS A 302 19.80 -6.18 -0.92
C HIS A 302 20.68 -5.46 -1.94
N ALA A 303 20.36 -4.19 -2.20
CA ALA A 303 21.27 -3.35 -2.96
C ALA A 303 22.60 -3.32 -2.21
N SER A 304 23.67 -3.70 -2.89
CA SER A 304 24.99 -3.69 -2.29
C SER A 304 25.32 -2.27 -1.83
N ALA A 305 25.80 -2.12 -0.59
CA ALA A 305 26.37 -0.87 -0.13
C ALA A 305 27.56 -0.41 -0.99
N ALA A 306 28.08 -1.32 -1.81
CA ALA A 306 29.07 -1.08 -2.84
C ALA A 306 28.48 -0.65 -4.20
N ALA A 307 27.15 -0.45 -4.32
CA ALA A 307 26.58 0.17 -5.51
C ALA A 307 27.00 1.65 -5.51
N PRO A 308 28.04 2.03 -6.25
CA PRO A 308 28.82 3.22 -5.90
C PRO A 308 28.26 4.50 -6.51
N ARG A 309 27.10 4.49 -7.15
CA ARG A 309 26.61 5.67 -7.88
C ARG A 309 25.22 6.06 -7.42
N PRO A 310 25.03 7.30 -6.95
CA PRO A 310 23.70 7.89 -6.81
C PRO A 310 23.01 7.92 -8.17
N GLY A 311 21.70 7.72 -8.21
CA GLY A 311 20.91 7.78 -9.42
C GLY A 311 20.02 6.56 -9.64
N PHE A 312 19.39 6.51 -10.80
CA PHE A 312 18.50 5.41 -11.15
C PHE A 312 19.27 4.16 -11.58
N HIS A 313 18.99 3.05 -10.90
CA HIS A 313 19.53 1.72 -11.21
C HIS A 313 18.46 0.88 -11.90
N ARG A 314 18.80 0.37 -13.07
CA ARG A 314 17.92 -0.50 -13.85
C ARG A 314 17.98 -1.92 -13.31
N VAL A 315 16.81 -2.50 -13.04
CA VAL A 315 16.69 -3.91 -12.65
C VAL A 315 15.88 -4.68 -13.68
N GLU A 316 16.39 -5.84 -14.06
CA GLU A 316 15.71 -6.74 -14.98
C GLU A 316 15.49 -8.10 -14.33
N VAL A 317 14.30 -8.68 -14.49
CA VAL A 317 13.98 -10.04 -14.04
C VAL A 317 13.69 -10.92 -15.23
N ARG A 318 14.34 -12.06 -15.30
CA ARG A 318 14.21 -13.09 -16.35
C ARG A 318 13.79 -14.42 -15.76
N LEU A 319 13.25 -15.32 -16.59
CA LEU A 319 13.03 -16.72 -16.23
C LEU A 319 14.22 -17.57 -16.66
N LYS A 320 14.75 -18.40 -15.74
CA LYS A 320 15.95 -19.22 -15.96
C LYS A 320 15.77 -20.40 -16.92
N ALA A 321 14.59 -20.97 -17.04
CA ALA A 321 14.43 -22.26 -17.70
C ALA A 321 14.00 -22.20 -19.16
N SER A 322 14.55 -23.11 -19.96
CA SER A 322 14.28 -23.26 -21.39
C SER A 322 12.85 -23.70 -21.74
N ASP A 323 12.18 -24.44 -20.85
CA ASP A 323 10.77 -24.88 -21.01
C ASP A 323 9.76 -23.74 -20.89
N LYS A 324 10.20 -22.60 -20.35
CA LYS A 324 9.35 -21.43 -20.09
C LYS A 324 9.44 -20.38 -21.21
N ARG A 325 9.96 -20.70 -22.38
CA ARG A 325 10.15 -19.78 -23.54
C ARG A 325 8.88 -19.10 -24.03
N LYS A 326 7.70 -19.65 -23.71
CA LYS A 326 6.40 -19.06 -24.06
C LYS A 326 5.86 -18.12 -22.96
N LEU A 327 6.55 -18.05 -21.83
CA LEU A 327 6.17 -17.18 -20.71
C LEU A 327 6.85 -15.81 -20.85
N ARG A 328 6.13 -14.77 -20.41
CA ARG A 328 6.62 -13.39 -20.42
C ARG A 328 6.60 -12.84 -19.01
N VAL A 329 7.73 -12.31 -18.57
CA VAL A 329 7.84 -11.53 -17.33
C VAL A 329 7.45 -10.10 -17.64
N ARG A 330 6.60 -9.52 -16.80
CA ARG A 330 6.27 -8.09 -16.81
C ARG A 330 6.51 -7.52 -15.43
N GLN A 331 7.51 -6.65 -15.33
CA GLN A 331 7.84 -5.92 -14.10
C GLN A 331 6.92 -4.71 -13.97
N LEU A 332 6.54 -4.37 -12.74
CA LEU A 332 5.78 -3.17 -12.42
C LEU A 332 6.70 -1.99 -12.08
N ARG A 333 8.01 -2.27 -11.92
CA ARG A 333 9.08 -1.29 -11.72
C ARG A 333 10.28 -1.70 -12.55
N ASP A 334 10.87 -0.75 -13.24
CA ASP A 334 12.04 -0.99 -14.09
C ASP A 334 13.37 -0.81 -13.33
N GLY A 335 13.31 -0.37 -12.07
CA GLY A 335 14.51 -0.11 -11.26
C GLY A 335 14.18 0.65 -9.96
N TYR A 336 15.20 1.21 -9.35
CA TYR A 336 15.12 1.98 -8.12
C TYR A 336 16.06 3.19 -8.14
N GLU A 337 15.75 4.19 -7.31
CA GLU A 337 16.58 5.36 -7.11
C GLU A 337 17.51 5.14 -5.92
N ASN A 338 18.82 5.14 -6.16
CA ASN A 338 19.81 5.15 -5.10
C ASN A 338 20.12 6.60 -4.71
N LYS A 339 19.73 6.99 -3.50
CA LYS A 339 19.92 8.37 -3.01
C LYS A 339 21.36 8.70 -2.61
N GLY A 340 22.26 7.70 -2.68
CA GLY A 340 23.62 7.88 -2.16
C GLY A 340 23.65 7.92 -0.63
N ILE A 341 24.85 7.86 -0.08
CA ILE A 341 25.09 8.11 1.35
C ILE A 341 25.30 9.62 1.47
N ASP A 342 24.35 10.34 2.08
CA ASP A 342 24.63 11.69 2.57
C ASP A 342 25.78 11.57 3.58
N ARG A 343 26.94 12.09 3.19
CA ARG A 343 28.15 12.17 4.04
C ARG A 343 28.02 13.29 5.03
#